data_6badce80192744cafeade497ca316acd
#
_entry.id   6badce80192744cafeade497ca316acd
#
_cell.length_a   1.000
_cell.length_b   1.000
_cell.length_c   1.000
_cell.angle_alpha   90.00
_cell.angle_beta   90.00
_cell.angle_gamma   90.00
#
_symmetry.space_group_name_H-M   'P 1'
#
loop_
_entity.id
_entity.type
_entity.pdbx_description
1 polymer ?
#
loop_
_entity_poly.entity_id
_entity_poly.type
_entity_poly.pdbx_seq_one_letter_code
_entity_poly.pdbx_strand_id
1 'polypeptide(L)'
;MLLAGWMRGGKMVAALDFVGPASYCKAMARRRKSGGMWGAVRWLARLVVVLVAIPVVLTPVYLFVDPISVPMLQRYVTGQPVIREWRDIGQVSDRLKASVILSEDGQFCRHWGVDFSALRDEVNDLFAGRPVRGASTITMQVARNLFLWNGESYIRKALEIPLALYVDLVLPKRRIMEIYLNIAEWGPSGQFGVEAGAQAAFGVEPDALSRSAAALLTTALPNPMLRLPGRPSANQRRIAAVIEDRVGQYGERADCVGENGRLAL
;
A
#
# COMPACT_ATOMS: atom_id res chain seq x y z
N MET A 1 -71.31 47.45 60.98
CA MET A 1 -72.46 48.16 60.44
C MET A 1 -72.57 47.80 58.97
N LEU A 2 -73.50 46.87 58.63
CA LEU A 2 -74.53 47.01 57.59
C LEU A 2 -73.99 47.20 56.16
N LEU A 3 -74.38 46.53 55.16
CA LEU A 3 -75.40 45.60 54.64
C LEU A 3 -75.01 45.38 53.17
N ALA A 4 -75.00 44.19 52.65
CA ALA A 4 -76.08 43.56 51.88
C ALA A 4 -76.30 44.13 50.44
N GLY A 5 -76.29 43.25 49.48
CA GLY A 5 -77.08 43.28 48.25
C GLY A 5 -76.28 42.78 47.04
N TRP A 6 -76.38 41.59 46.60
CA TRP A 6 -77.32 40.89 45.70
C TRP A 6 -77.27 41.41 44.25
N MET A 7 -76.85 40.67 43.29
CA MET A 7 -77.47 39.82 42.24
C MET A 7 -76.67 39.66 40.95
N ARG A 8 -76.62 38.44 40.55
CA ARG A 8 -76.81 37.78 39.21
C ARG A 8 -76.15 38.25 37.96
N GLY A 9 -75.46 37.30 37.34
CA GLY A 9 -75.72 36.93 35.98
C GLY A 9 -74.54 36.96 35.02
N GLY A 10 -74.25 35.87 34.44
CA GLY A 10 -73.48 35.82 33.13
C GLY A 10 -72.21 35.02 33.10
N LYS A 11 -72.37 33.78 32.73
CA LYS A 11 -71.27 32.86 32.32
C LYS A 11 -70.44 33.45 31.18
N MET A 12 -69.12 33.40 31.33
CA MET A 12 -68.29 33.02 30.20
C MET A 12 -66.98 32.49 30.76
N VAL A 13 -66.92 31.16 30.86
CA VAL A 13 -65.66 30.46 31.15
C VAL A 13 -64.93 30.32 29.86
N ALA A 14 -63.89 31.14 29.64
CA ALA A 14 -62.92 30.88 28.59
C ALA A 14 -62.01 29.73 29.07
N ALA A 15 -62.17 28.57 28.49
CA ALA A 15 -61.26 27.45 28.67
C ALA A 15 -59.94 27.81 28.00
N LEU A 16 -59.00 28.20 28.83
CA LEU A 16 -57.60 28.23 28.40
C LEU A 16 -57.11 26.77 28.39
N ASP A 17 -57.07 26.19 27.20
CA ASP A 17 -56.35 24.91 26.96
C ASP A 17 -54.91 25.06 27.34
N PHE A 18 -54.59 24.58 28.52
CA PHE A 18 -53.19 24.45 28.99
C PHE A 18 -52.50 23.31 28.22
N VAL A 19 -51.87 23.65 27.12
CA VAL A 19 -51.02 22.70 26.40
C VAL A 19 -49.81 22.41 27.30
N GLY A 20 -49.89 21.25 27.98
CA GLY A 20 -48.88 20.83 28.94
C GLY A 20 -47.51 20.60 28.28
N PRO A 21 -46.40 20.68 29.06
CA PRO A 21 -45.03 20.59 28.57
C PRO A 21 -44.66 19.25 27.86
N ALA A 22 -45.53 18.22 27.97
CA ALA A 22 -45.33 16.93 27.33
C ALA A 22 -45.46 16.95 25.79
N SER A 23 -46.23 17.89 25.22
CA SER A 23 -46.39 18.02 23.75
C SER A 23 -45.18 18.67 23.08
N TYR A 24 -44.48 19.57 23.76
CA TYR A 24 -43.25 20.18 23.28
C TYR A 24 -42.05 19.22 23.27
N CYS A 25 -41.96 18.31 24.26
CA CYS A 25 -40.91 17.30 24.29
C CYS A 25 -41.01 16.27 23.14
N LYS A 26 -42.24 15.89 22.74
CA LYS A 26 -42.41 14.95 21.60
C LYS A 26 -42.07 15.57 20.23
N ALA A 27 -42.28 16.88 20.07
CA ALA A 27 -41.93 17.59 18.82
C ALA A 27 -40.40 17.76 18.66
N MET A 28 -39.66 18.00 19.75
CA MET A 28 -38.20 18.11 19.72
C MET A 28 -37.52 16.75 19.54
N ALA A 29 -38.06 15.66 20.08
CA ALA A 29 -37.50 14.31 19.93
C ALA A 29 -37.61 13.75 18.50
N ARG A 30 -38.58 14.20 17.72
CA ARG A 30 -38.79 13.72 16.33
C ARG A 30 -37.88 14.38 15.31
N ARG A 31 -37.30 15.55 15.61
CA ARG A 31 -36.38 16.28 14.70
C ARG A 31 -34.93 15.77 14.72
N ARG A 32 -34.57 14.93 15.69
CA ARG A 32 -33.20 14.47 15.92
C ARG A 32 -32.82 13.18 15.19
N LYS A 33 -33.79 12.44 14.61
CA LYS A 33 -33.53 11.11 14.03
C LYS A 33 -33.27 11.04 12.52
N SER A 34 -33.53 12.07 11.74
CA SER A 34 -33.29 12.04 10.30
C SER A 34 -31.95 12.67 9.88
N GLY A 35 -31.30 13.46 10.74
CA GLY A 35 -30.03 14.09 10.45
C GLY A 35 -28.81 13.17 10.59
N GLY A 36 -28.91 12.10 11.40
CA GLY A 36 -27.76 11.25 11.72
C GLY A 36 -27.28 10.37 10.52
N MET A 37 -28.22 9.75 9.84
CA MET A 37 -27.88 8.81 8.73
C MET A 37 -27.31 9.55 7.50
N TRP A 38 -27.93 10.64 7.08
CA TRP A 38 -27.42 11.46 5.98
C TRP A 38 -26.11 12.17 6.32
N GLY A 39 -25.91 12.52 7.60
CA GLY A 39 -24.65 13.03 8.10
C GLY A 39 -23.54 11.97 7.99
N ALA A 40 -23.80 10.76 8.46
CA ALA A 40 -22.88 9.63 8.38
C ALA A 40 -22.53 9.25 6.93
N VAL A 41 -23.53 9.19 6.04
CA VAL A 41 -23.32 8.91 4.62
C VAL A 41 -22.42 9.96 3.97
N ARG A 42 -22.69 11.26 4.22
CA ARG A 42 -21.83 12.34 3.71
C ARG A 42 -20.42 12.29 4.26
N TRP A 43 -20.26 11.93 5.52
CA TRP A 43 -18.95 11.79 6.14
C TRP A 43 -18.16 10.61 5.52
N LEU A 44 -18.82 9.47 5.36
CA LEU A 44 -18.24 8.30 4.70
C LEU A 44 -17.85 8.61 3.23
N ALA A 45 -18.72 9.30 2.48
CA ALA A 45 -18.41 9.70 1.11
C ALA A 45 -17.19 10.63 1.05
N ARG A 46 -17.07 11.60 1.97
CA ARG A 46 -15.89 12.46 2.06
C ARG A 46 -14.62 11.66 2.39
N LEU A 47 -14.70 10.72 3.33
CA LEU A 47 -13.58 9.83 3.67
C LEU A 47 -13.11 9.03 2.44
N VAL A 48 -14.04 8.43 1.70
CA VAL A 48 -13.73 7.70 0.47
C VAL A 48 -13.06 8.60 -0.56
N VAL A 49 -13.59 9.82 -0.77
CA VAL A 49 -12.98 10.81 -1.68
C VAL A 49 -11.55 11.14 -1.26
N VAL A 50 -11.30 11.37 0.03
CA VAL A 50 -9.95 11.64 0.54
C VAL A 50 -9.02 10.45 0.32
N LEU A 51 -9.47 9.23 0.64
CA LEU A 51 -8.67 8.02 0.47
C LEU A 51 -8.31 7.76 -1.01
N VAL A 52 -9.19 8.09 -1.94
CA VAL A 52 -8.93 7.99 -3.39
C VAL A 52 -8.05 9.15 -3.87
N ALA A 53 -8.24 10.35 -3.32
CA ALA A 53 -7.45 11.52 -3.72
C ALA A 53 -5.96 11.39 -3.34
N ILE A 54 -5.64 10.73 -2.23
CA ILE A 54 -4.24 10.53 -1.79
C ILE A 54 -3.38 9.88 -2.88
N PRO A 55 -3.67 8.66 -3.37
CA PRO A 55 -2.85 8.06 -4.42
C PRO A 55 -2.90 8.84 -5.73
N VAL A 56 -4.06 9.43 -6.09
CA VAL A 56 -4.22 10.20 -7.33
C VAL A 56 -3.32 11.43 -7.35
N VAL A 57 -3.17 12.11 -6.22
CA VAL A 57 -2.33 13.32 -6.10
C VAL A 57 -0.87 12.97 -5.88
N LEU A 58 -0.58 11.98 -5.01
CA LEU A 58 0.80 11.67 -4.63
C LEU A 58 1.57 10.91 -5.74
N THR A 59 0.91 10.06 -6.53
CA THR A 59 1.63 9.30 -7.57
C THR A 59 2.35 10.22 -8.58
N PRO A 60 1.74 11.28 -9.15
CA PRO A 60 2.46 12.21 -10.00
C PRO A 60 3.61 12.95 -9.28
N VAL A 61 3.44 13.27 -7.99
CA VAL A 61 4.49 13.91 -7.20
C VAL A 61 5.72 12.98 -7.06
N TYR A 62 5.52 11.67 -7.03
CA TYR A 62 6.59 10.69 -6.94
C TYR A 62 7.41 10.53 -8.23
N LEU A 63 7.08 11.26 -9.31
CA LEU A 63 8.01 11.46 -10.44
C LEU A 63 9.27 12.23 -10.02
N PHE A 64 9.14 13.13 -9.01
CA PHE A 64 10.16 14.10 -8.63
C PHE A 64 10.59 14.00 -7.17
N VAL A 65 9.79 13.35 -6.34
CA VAL A 65 9.99 13.27 -4.88
C VAL A 65 10.12 11.81 -4.45
N ASP A 66 11.05 11.55 -3.57
CA ASP A 66 11.31 10.21 -3.04
C ASP A 66 10.31 9.85 -1.93
N PRO A 67 9.44 8.85 -2.15
CA PRO A 67 8.39 8.54 -1.20
C PRO A 67 8.90 7.85 0.07
N ILE A 68 8.12 7.99 1.14
CA ILE A 68 8.19 7.17 2.34
C ILE A 68 7.11 6.10 2.24
N SER A 69 7.45 4.84 2.57
CA SER A 69 6.46 3.76 2.56
C SER A 69 5.64 3.69 3.85
N VAL A 70 4.46 3.10 3.76
CA VAL A 70 3.60 2.84 4.94
C VAL A 70 4.31 1.98 6.00
N PRO A 71 5.08 0.93 5.65
CA PRO A 71 5.91 0.22 6.63
C PRO A 71 6.94 1.10 7.35
N MET A 72 7.61 2.01 6.65
CA MET A 72 8.54 2.98 7.30
C MET A 72 7.78 3.91 8.25
N LEU A 73 6.64 4.45 7.79
CA LEU A 73 5.79 5.32 8.61
C LEU A 73 5.33 4.60 9.88
N GLN A 74 4.93 3.34 9.76
CA GLN A 74 4.54 2.52 10.89
C GLN A 74 5.69 2.36 11.90
N ARG A 75 6.92 2.12 11.42
CA ARG A 75 8.10 2.04 12.30
C ARG A 75 8.39 3.37 12.99
N TYR A 76 8.32 4.50 12.29
CA TYR A 76 8.49 5.83 12.90
C TYR A 76 7.47 6.07 14.02
N VAL A 77 6.19 5.76 13.78
CA VAL A 77 5.13 5.94 14.80
C VAL A 77 5.33 5.01 16.00
N THR A 78 5.89 3.82 15.81
CA THR A 78 6.15 2.85 16.89
C THR A 78 7.54 2.97 17.50
N GLY A 79 8.33 3.98 17.14
CA GLY A 79 9.68 4.20 17.67
C GLY A 79 10.70 3.13 17.27
N GLN A 80 10.43 2.38 16.21
CA GLN A 80 11.36 1.38 15.69
C GLN A 80 12.33 2.02 14.68
N PRO A 81 13.56 1.49 14.57
CA PRO A 81 14.57 2.05 13.66
C PRO A 81 14.14 1.93 12.18
N VAL A 82 14.46 2.95 11.41
CA VAL A 82 14.40 2.98 9.95
C VAL A 82 15.77 3.45 9.46
N ILE A 83 16.49 2.55 8.82
CA ILE A 83 17.80 2.81 8.22
C ILE A 83 17.55 2.87 6.72
N ARG A 84 17.66 4.04 6.11
CA ARG A 84 17.44 4.26 4.69
C ARG A 84 18.36 5.34 4.15
N GLU A 85 19.01 5.02 3.05
CA GLU A 85 19.66 5.98 2.18
C GLU A 85 19.12 5.73 0.78
N TRP A 86 18.62 6.79 0.13
CA TRP A 86 18.08 6.68 -1.22
C TRP A 86 19.22 6.51 -2.22
N ARG A 87 19.04 5.60 -3.17
CA ARG A 87 19.95 5.43 -4.30
C ARG A 87 19.18 5.56 -5.60
N ASP A 88 19.65 6.43 -6.46
CA ASP A 88 19.14 6.54 -7.82
C ASP A 88 19.34 5.22 -8.55
N ILE A 89 18.42 4.87 -9.44
CA ILE A 89 18.48 3.58 -10.14
C ILE A 89 19.78 3.38 -10.94
N GLY A 90 20.42 4.47 -11.38
CA GLY A 90 21.74 4.44 -12.04
C GLY A 90 22.88 4.01 -11.11
N GLN A 91 22.71 4.15 -9.80
CA GLN A 91 23.67 3.75 -8.76
C GLN A 91 23.41 2.34 -8.22
N VAL A 92 22.56 1.58 -8.88
CA VAL A 92 22.24 0.20 -8.50
C VAL A 92 22.71 -0.73 -9.62
N SER A 93 23.39 -1.79 -9.24
CA SER A 93 23.91 -2.82 -10.17
C SER A 93 22.78 -3.35 -11.08
N ASP A 94 23.05 -3.44 -12.37
CA ASP A 94 22.13 -4.01 -13.36
C ASP A 94 21.81 -5.48 -13.05
N ARG A 95 22.77 -6.21 -12.47
CA ARG A 95 22.59 -7.58 -12.00
C ARG A 95 21.53 -7.68 -10.91
N LEU A 96 21.50 -6.72 -9.98
CA LEU A 96 20.46 -6.70 -8.94
C LEU A 96 19.10 -6.35 -9.52
N LYS A 97 19.00 -5.35 -10.38
CA LYS A 97 17.75 -5.00 -11.08
C LYS A 97 17.15 -6.20 -11.80
N ALA A 98 17.98 -6.92 -12.59
CA ALA A 98 17.56 -8.13 -13.28
C ALA A 98 17.18 -9.26 -12.31
N SER A 99 17.95 -9.47 -11.24
CA SER A 99 17.66 -10.50 -10.23
C SER A 99 16.31 -10.28 -9.56
N VAL A 100 16.00 -9.04 -9.18
CA VAL A 100 14.73 -8.67 -8.56
C VAL A 100 13.58 -8.86 -9.55
N ILE A 101 13.68 -8.36 -10.77
CA ILE A 101 12.64 -8.51 -11.80
C ILE A 101 12.38 -9.98 -12.09
N LEU A 102 13.39 -10.78 -12.35
CA LEU A 102 13.23 -12.19 -12.71
C LEU A 102 12.83 -13.08 -11.53
N SER A 103 12.99 -12.62 -10.29
CA SER A 103 12.52 -13.31 -9.10
C SER A 103 11.09 -12.96 -8.75
N GLU A 104 10.75 -11.67 -8.74
CA GLU A 104 9.48 -11.15 -8.23
C GLU A 104 8.42 -10.96 -9.33
N ASP A 105 8.86 -10.61 -10.55
CA ASP A 105 7.94 -10.19 -11.62
C ASP A 105 8.61 -10.35 -13.00
N GLY A 106 8.77 -11.58 -13.47
CA GLY A 106 9.48 -11.87 -14.71
C GLY A 106 8.87 -11.28 -16.00
N GLN A 107 7.70 -10.65 -15.92
CA GLN A 107 7.02 -9.96 -17.01
C GLN A 107 6.91 -8.44 -16.77
N PHE A 108 7.63 -7.88 -15.81
CA PHE A 108 7.55 -6.48 -15.38
C PHE A 108 7.56 -5.47 -16.54
N CYS A 109 8.42 -5.67 -17.52
CA CYS A 109 8.53 -4.78 -18.69
C CYS A 109 7.43 -4.97 -19.73
N ARG A 110 6.54 -5.97 -19.58
CA ARG A 110 5.58 -6.37 -20.61
C ARG A 110 4.11 -6.12 -20.24
N HIS A 111 3.81 -5.98 -18.94
CA HIS A 111 2.45 -5.71 -18.47
C HIS A 111 2.29 -4.26 -17.97
N TRP A 112 1.05 -3.84 -17.80
CA TRP A 112 0.65 -2.53 -17.30
C TRP A 112 0.30 -2.59 -15.80
N GLY A 113 1.29 -2.73 -14.95
CA GLY A 113 1.14 -2.76 -13.50
C GLY A 113 0.64 -4.08 -12.93
N VAL A 114 -0.13 -4.86 -13.65
CA VAL A 114 -0.71 -6.15 -13.25
C VAL A 114 -0.49 -7.19 -14.34
N ASP A 115 0.05 -8.34 -13.99
CA ASP A 115 0.09 -9.52 -14.86
C ASP A 115 -1.22 -10.30 -14.72
N PHE A 116 -2.19 -10.01 -15.61
CA PHE A 116 -3.49 -10.66 -15.60
C PHE A 116 -3.43 -12.14 -15.95
N SER A 117 -2.39 -12.59 -16.68
CA SER A 117 -2.20 -14.00 -16.98
C SER A 117 -1.80 -14.78 -15.73
N ALA A 118 -0.80 -14.27 -15.00
CA ALA A 118 -0.39 -14.84 -13.73
C ALA A 118 -1.50 -14.79 -12.67
N LEU A 119 -2.28 -13.70 -12.62
CA LEU A 119 -3.42 -13.57 -11.71
C LEU A 119 -4.51 -14.60 -12.01
N ARG A 120 -4.81 -14.83 -13.29
CA ARG A 120 -5.79 -15.85 -13.71
C ARG A 120 -5.33 -17.26 -13.32
N ASP A 121 -4.04 -17.56 -13.51
CA ASP A 121 -3.47 -18.85 -13.14
C ASP A 121 -3.52 -19.06 -11.62
N GLU A 122 -3.20 -18.01 -10.83
CA GLU A 122 -3.32 -18.03 -9.36
C GLU A 122 -4.76 -18.35 -8.91
N VAL A 123 -5.75 -17.70 -9.53
CA VAL A 123 -7.18 -17.95 -9.24
C VAL A 123 -7.58 -19.38 -9.60
N ASN A 124 -7.16 -19.87 -10.77
CA ASN A 124 -7.44 -21.24 -11.21
C ASN A 124 -6.79 -22.28 -10.27
N ASP A 125 -5.56 -22.03 -9.80
CA ASP A 125 -4.86 -22.90 -8.85
C ASP A 125 -5.58 -22.91 -7.50
N LEU A 126 -6.05 -21.76 -7.02
CA LEU A 126 -6.82 -21.65 -5.79
C LEU A 126 -8.10 -22.51 -5.85
N PHE A 127 -8.88 -22.36 -6.94
CA PHE A 127 -10.11 -23.15 -7.12
C PHE A 127 -9.85 -24.66 -7.32
N ALA A 128 -8.68 -25.01 -7.86
CA ALA A 128 -8.27 -26.41 -8.02
C ALA A 128 -7.62 -27.00 -6.77
N GLY A 129 -7.51 -26.25 -5.66
CA GLY A 129 -6.83 -26.70 -4.43
C GLY A 129 -5.33 -26.92 -4.61
N ARG A 130 -4.71 -26.35 -5.63
CA ARG A 130 -3.26 -26.43 -5.88
C ARG A 130 -2.51 -25.34 -5.10
N PRO A 131 -1.21 -25.55 -4.81
CA PRO A 131 -0.38 -24.53 -4.18
C PRO A 131 -0.36 -23.26 -5.03
N VAL A 132 -0.82 -22.17 -4.46
CA VAL A 132 -0.87 -20.87 -5.12
C VAL A 132 0.54 -20.29 -5.18
N ARG A 133 1.00 -19.90 -6.38
CA ARG A 133 2.21 -19.11 -6.59
C ARG A 133 1.79 -17.64 -6.63
N GLY A 134 2.47 -16.78 -5.88
CA GLY A 134 2.08 -15.37 -5.81
C GLY A 134 2.12 -14.68 -7.18
N ALA A 135 0.99 -14.13 -7.62
CA ALA A 135 0.87 -13.32 -8.84
C ALA A 135 1.03 -11.81 -8.58
N SER A 136 1.68 -11.44 -7.46
CA SER A 136 1.89 -10.03 -7.14
C SER A 136 3.04 -9.47 -7.95
N THR A 137 2.77 -8.47 -8.77
CA THR A 137 3.79 -7.75 -9.55
C THR A 137 4.58 -6.76 -8.68
N ILE A 138 5.74 -6.31 -9.16
CA ILE A 138 6.53 -5.23 -8.54
C ILE A 138 5.67 -3.98 -8.37
N THR A 139 4.90 -3.59 -9.39
CA THR A 139 4.02 -2.41 -9.32
C THR A 139 2.93 -2.57 -8.26
N MET A 140 2.34 -3.76 -8.10
CA MET A 140 1.38 -4.04 -7.01
C MET A 140 2.04 -3.93 -5.64
N GLN A 141 3.29 -4.39 -5.49
CA GLN A 141 4.06 -4.26 -4.25
C GLN A 141 4.38 -2.79 -3.94
N VAL A 142 4.73 -1.98 -4.95
CA VAL A 142 4.92 -0.52 -4.81
C VAL A 142 3.62 0.14 -4.37
N ALA A 143 2.51 -0.10 -5.06
CA ALA A 143 1.20 0.45 -4.72
C ALA A 143 0.78 0.09 -3.28
N ARG A 144 0.97 -1.17 -2.87
CA ARG A 144 0.74 -1.62 -1.50
C ARG A 144 1.59 -0.84 -0.50
N ASN A 145 2.89 -0.79 -0.72
CA ASN A 145 3.83 -0.17 0.21
C ASN A 145 3.65 1.35 0.34
N LEU A 146 3.15 2.02 -0.70
CA LEU A 146 2.91 3.46 -0.69
C LEU A 146 1.55 3.86 -0.10
N PHE A 147 0.50 3.07 -0.31
CA PHE A 147 -0.87 3.54 -0.08
C PHE A 147 -1.73 2.61 0.78
N LEU A 148 -1.30 1.37 1.04
CA LEU A 148 -2.09 0.38 1.75
C LEU A 148 -1.40 -0.11 3.02
N TRP A 149 -2.16 -0.80 3.85
CA TRP A 149 -1.68 -1.34 5.13
C TRP A 149 -1.02 -2.70 4.96
N ASN A 150 -0.21 -3.11 5.95
CA ASN A 150 0.37 -4.44 6.03
C ASN A 150 -0.66 -5.46 6.53
N GLY A 151 -0.43 -6.73 6.20
CA GLY A 151 -1.27 -7.86 6.60
C GLY A 151 -1.95 -8.55 5.43
N GLU A 152 -2.48 -9.73 5.67
CA GLU A 152 -3.19 -10.53 4.68
C GLU A 152 -4.68 -10.14 4.68
N SER A 153 -5.19 -9.69 3.53
CA SER A 153 -6.59 -9.33 3.34
C SER A 153 -6.95 -9.36 1.87
N TYR A 154 -8.02 -10.06 1.53
CA TYR A 154 -8.56 -10.08 0.16
C TYR A 154 -9.02 -8.69 -0.30
N ILE A 155 -9.56 -7.87 0.62
CA ILE A 155 -9.97 -6.48 0.32
C ILE A 155 -8.75 -5.66 -0.08
N ARG A 156 -7.66 -5.75 0.68
CA ARG A 156 -6.41 -5.06 0.35
C ARG A 156 -5.88 -5.52 -1.02
N LYS A 157 -5.87 -6.83 -1.28
CA LYS A 157 -5.44 -7.40 -2.57
C LYS A 157 -6.29 -6.88 -3.74
N ALA A 158 -7.60 -6.75 -3.54
CA ALA A 158 -8.49 -6.17 -4.55
C ALA A 158 -8.20 -4.67 -4.81
N LEU A 159 -7.77 -3.92 -3.78
CA LEU A 159 -7.40 -2.51 -3.92
C LEU A 159 -6.01 -2.33 -4.57
N GLU A 160 -5.11 -3.30 -4.44
CA GLU A 160 -3.79 -3.26 -5.09
C GLU A 160 -3.91 -3.18 -6.62
N ILE A 161 -4.88 -3.87 -7.22
CA ILE A 161 -5.04 -3.97 -8.67
C ILE A 161 -5.28 -2.58 -9.30
N PRO A 162 -6.34 -1.82 -8.97
CA PRO A 162 -6.58 -0.52 -9.58
C PRO A 162 -5.47 0.49 -9.24
N LEU A 163 -4.87 0.40 -8.04
CA LEU A 163 -3.73 1.25 -7.67
C LEU A 163 -2.49 0.93 -8.50
N ALA A 164 -2.18 -0.34 -8.73
CA ALA A 164 -1.05 -0.73 -9.56
C ALA A 164 -1.22 -0.30 -11.03
N LEU A 165 -2.42 -0.43 -11.59
CA LEU A 165 -2.73 0.09 -12.92
C LEU A 165 -2.52 1.60 -13.01
N TYR A 166 -2.96 2.34 -11.99
CA TYR A 166 -2.79 3.79 -11.94
C TYR A 166 -1.31 4.20 -11.75
N VAL A 167 -0.59 3.53 -10.86
CA VAL A 167 0.86 3.77 -10.65
C VAL A 167 1.63 3.54 -11.95
N ASP A 168 1.34 2.45 -12.66
CA ASP A 168 2.02 2.11 -13.92
C ASP A 168 1.65 3.06 -15.08
N LEU A 169 0.43 3.61 -15.06
CA LEU A 169 -0.01 4.62 -16.02
C LEU A 169 0.76 5.95 -15.87
N VAL A 170 1.08 6.32 -14.63
CA VAL A 170 1.67 7.63 -14.29
C VAL A 170 3.20 7.58 -14.23
N LEU A 171 3.77 6.52 -13.67
CA LEU A 171 5.21 6.38 -13.46
C LEU A 171 5.84 5.48 -14.53
N PRO A 172 6.98 5.87 -15.12
CA PRO A 172 7.73 4.97 -16.00
C PRO A 172 8.28 3.78 -15.22
N LYS A 173 8.41 2.62 -15.86
CA LYS A 173 8.94 1.38 -15.26
C LYS A 173 10.24 1.58 -14.49
N ARG A 174 11.14 2.40 -15.04
CA ARG A 174 12.41 2.74 -14.39
C ARG A 174 12.21 3.41 -13.05
N ARG A 175 11.26 4.38 -12.93
CA ARG A 175 10.95 5.04 -11.66
C ARG A 175 10.21 4.12 -10.68
N ILE A 176 9.32 3.26 -11.18
CA ILE A 176 8.65 2.25 -10.34
C ILE A 176 9.70 1.31 -9.71
N MET A 177 10.66 0.84 -10.50
CA MET A 177 11.74 -0.02 -10.00
C MET A 177 12.64 0.70 -9.00
N GLU A 178 12.99 1.95 -9.26
CA GLU A 178 13.77 2.79 -8.34
C GLU A 178 13.06 2.95 -7.01
N ILE A 179 11.78 3.31 -7.03
CA ILE A 179 10.96 3.41 -5.83
C ILE A 179 10.93 2.06 -5.11
N TYR A 180 10.67 0.96 -5.81
CA TYR A 180 10.64 -0.38 -5.24
C TYR A 180 11.91 -0.72 -4.47
N LEU A 181 13.06 -0.55 -5.10
CA LEU A 181 14.37 -0.85 -4.51
C LEU A 181 14.65 -0.02 -3.26
N ASN A 182 14.12 1.20 -3.18
CA ASN A 182 14.36 2.14 -2.09
C ASN A 182 13.33 2.08 -0.96
N ILE A 183 12.13 1.51 -1.18
CA ILE A 183 11.09 1.40 -0.14
C ILE A 183 10.89 -0.01 0.38
N ALA A 184 11.41 -1.03 -0.30
CA ALA A 184 11.38 -2.41 0.19
C ALA A 184 12.22 -2.55 1.46
N GLU A 185 11.78 -3.43 2.35
CA GLU A 185 12.56 -3.84 3.52
C GLU A 185 13.48 -5.01 3.14
N TRP A 186 14.76 -4.91 3.49
CA TRP A 186 15.80 -5.86 3.09
C TRP A 186 16.39 -6.63 4.28
N GLY A 187 15.98 -6.32 5.49
CA GLY A 187 16.51 -6.98 6.69
C GLY A 187 15.71 -6.67 7.95
N PRO A 188 15.94 -7.42 9.05
CA PRO A 188 15.10 -7.41 10.25
C PRO A 188 15.24 -6.15 11.11
N SER A 189 16.33 -5.40 10.97
CA SER A 189 16.63 -4.25 11.82
C SER A 189 16.17 -2.92 11.21
N GLY A 190 15.20 -2.94 10.29
CA GLY A 190 14.70 -1.74 9.65
C GLY A 190 15.54 -1.24 8.49
N GLN A 191 16.25 -2.14 7.82
CA GLN A 191 16.98 -1.84 6.59
C GLN A 191 15.97 -1.65 5.46
N PHE A 192 15.60 -0.40 5.20
CA PHE A 192 14.80 -0.01 4.04
C PHE A 192 15.71 0.55 2.96
N GLY A 193 15.42 0.16 1.73
CA GLY A 193 16.24 0.54 0.59
C GLY A 193 17.43 -0.38 0.37
N VAL A 194 17.78 -0.46 -0.88
CA VAL A 194 18.81 -1.35 -1.41
C VAL A 194 20.19 -1.06 -0.83
N GLU A 195 20.48 0.22 -0.52
CA GLU A 195 21.74 0.62 0.12
C GLU A 195 21.86 -0.01 1.50
N ALA A 196 20.88 0.21 2.36
CA ALA A 196 20.88 -0.36 3.71
C ALA A 196 20.92 -1.89 3.70
N GLY A 197 20.27 -2.52 2.71
CA GLY A 197 20.30 -3.97 2.49
C GLY A 197 21.68 -4.49 2.08
N ALA A 198 22.31 -3.86 1.11
CA ALA A 198 23.63 -4.26 0.59
C ALA A 198 24.74 -4.05 1.64
N GLN A 199 24.72 -2.91 2.33
CA GLN A 199 25.66 -2.63 3.41
C GLN A 199 25.52 -3.64 4.57
N ALA A 200 24.30 -3.88 5.03
CA ALA A 200 24.05 -4.81 6.13
C ALA A 200 24.41 -6.26 5.81
N ALA A 201 24.22 -6.68 4.54
CA ALA A 201 24.48 -8.05 4.13
C ALA A 201 25.94 -8.31 3.75
N PHE A 202 26.59 -7.36 3.06
CA PHE A 202 27.88 -7.59 2.40
C PHE A 202 28.92 -6.48 2.65
N GLY A 203 28.53 -5.35 3.25
CA GLY A 203 29.43 -4.22 3.49
C GLY A 203 29.88 -3.51 2.21
N VAL A 204 29.03 -3.53 1.15
CA VAL A 204 29.34 -2.92 -0.16
C VAL A 204 28.17 -2.04 -0.62
N GLU A 205 28.47 -1.12 -1.53
CA GLU A 205 27.44 -0.31 -2.20
C GLU A 205 26.63 -1.13 -3.20
N PRO A 206 25.39 -0.74 -3.55
CA PRO A 206 24.51 -1.49 -4.44
C PRO A 206 25.03 -1.66 -5.87
N ASP A 207 25.86 -0.75 -6.37
CA ASP A 207 26.51 -0.83 -7.69
C ASP A 207 27.64 -1.85 -7.73
N ALA A 208 28.33 -2.05 -6.58
CA ALA A 208 29.44 -2.98 -6.43
C ALA A 208 29.01 -4.45 -6.20
N LEU A 209 27.71 -4.74 -6.16
CA LEU A 209 27.20 -6.10 -5.93
C LEU A 209 27.65 -7.04 -7.08
N SER A 210 28.32 -8.13 -6.70
CA SER A 210 28.60 -9.23 -7.61
C SER A 210 27.31 -9.94 -8.03
N ARG A 211 27.35 -10.76 -9.10
CA ARG A 211 26.20 -11.56 -9.56
C ARG A 211 25.59 -12.40 -8.43
N SER A 212 26.42 -13.11 -7.68
CA SER A 212 25.99 -13.96 -6.57
C SER A 212 25.44 -13.14 -5.39
N ALA A 213 26.09 -12.02 -5.04
CA ALA A 213 25.60 -11.14 -3.98
C ALA A 213 24.24 -10.51 -4.34
N ALA A 214 24.05 -10.10 -5.58
CA ALA A 214 22.78 -9.57 -6.09
C ALA A 214 21.65 -10.62 -5.99
N ALA A 215 21.90 -11.84 -6.43
CA ALA A 215 20.94 -12.93 -6.33
C ALA A 215 20.62 -13.30 -4.88
N LEU A 216 21.63 -13.36 -4.01
CA LEU A 216 21.44 -13.61 -2.57
C LEU A 216 20.63 -12.49 -1.91
N LEU A 217 20.94 -11.22 -2.18
CA LEU A 217 20.20 -10.07 -1.64
C LEU A 217 18.71 -10.16 -2.02
N THR A 218 18.43 -10.47 -3.28
CA THR A 218 17.06 -10.66 -3.79
C THR A 218 16.27 -11.70 -3.00
N THR A 219 16.92 -12.76 -2.50
CA THR A 219 16.20 -13.78 -1.70
C THR A 219 15.60 -13.26 -0.41
N ALA A 220 16.00 -12.08 0.08
CA ALA A 220 15.45 -11.48 1.30
C ALA A 220 14.02 -10.94 1.10
N LEU A 221 13.70 -10.41 -0.09
CA LEU A 221 12.46 -9.67 -0.37
C LEU A 221 11.16 -10.37 0.10
N PRO A 222 10.97 -11.69 -0.10
CA PRO A 222 9.74 -12.34 0.35
C PRO A 222 9.61 -12.44 1.87
N ASN A 223 10.72 -12.42 2.62
CA ASN A 223 10.70 -12.46 4.08
C ASN A 223 12.01 -11.90 4.67
N PRO A 224 12.18 -10.58 4.77
CA PRO A 224 13.41 -9.93 5.21
C PRO A 224 13.71 -10.17 6.70
N MET A 225 12.70 -10.58 7.49
CA MET A 225 12.88 -10.92 8.90
C MET A 225 13.64 -12.23 9.12
N LEU A 226 13.46 -13.21 8.21
CA LEU A 226 14.01 -14.56 8.37
C LEU A 226 15.13 -14.87 7.37
N ARG A 227 15.14 -14.22 6.22
CA ARG A 227 16.11 -14.49 5.16
C ARG A 227 17.24 -13.47 5.22
N LEU A 228 18.38 -13.90 5.75
CA LEU A 228 19.55 -13.04 5.96
C LEU A 228 20.61 -13.30 4.85
N PRO A 229 20.73 -12.42 3.85
CA PRO A 229 21.65 -12.64 2.72
C PRO A 229 23.13 -12.73 3.13
N GLY A 230 23.53 -12.00 4.18
CA GLY A 230 24.87 -12.05 4.74
C GLY A 230 25.21 -13.37 5.46
N ARG A 231 24.18 -14.16 5.84
CA ARG A 231 24.32 -15.50 6.46
C ARG A 231 23.32 -16.48 5.85
N PRO A 232 23.43 -16.76 4.54
CA PRO A 232 22.41 -17.49 3.82
C PRO A 232 22.33 -18.95 4.26
N SER A 233 21.12 -19.47 4.42
CA SER A 233 20.86 -20.90 4.58
C SER A 233 21.17 -21.67 3.29
N ALA A 234 21.26 -23.00 3.37
CA ALA A 234 21.44 -23.83 2.18
C ALA A 234 20.30 -23.65 1.16
N ASN A 235 19.05 -23.46 1.65
CA ASN A 235 17.91 -23.19 0.78
C ASN A 235 18.01 -21.82 0.10
N GLN A 236 18.45 -20.78 0.81
CA GLN A 236 18.68 -19.45 0.20
C GLN A 236 19.75 -19.48 -0.89
N ARG A 237 20.87 -20.20 -0.67
CA ARG A 237 21.90 -20.39 -1.70
C ARG A 237 21.35 -21.08 -2.94
N ARG A 238 20.51 -22.12 -2.75
CA ARG A 238 19.86 -22.81 -3.88
C ARG A 238 18.91 -21.88 -4.65
N ILE A 239 18.13 -21.07 -3.95
CA ILE A 239 17.23 -20.09 -4.59
C ILE A 239 18.07 -19.05 -5.36
N ALA A 240 19.13 -18.52 -4.76
CA ALA A 240 20.03 -17.57 -5.40
C ALA A 240 20.65 -18.14 -6.70
N ALA A 241 21.09 -19.39 -6.68
CA ALA A 241 21.62 -20.04 -7.89
C ALA A 241 20.56 -20.13 -9.02
N VAL A 242 19.29 -20.40 -8.67
CA VAL A 242 18.19 -20.38 -9.66
C VAL A 242 17.96 -18.95 -10.19
N ILE A 243 18.08 -17.93 -9.35
CA ILE A 243 17.94 -16.52 -9.79
C ILE A 243 19.11 -16.17 -10.73
N GLU A 244 20.36 -16.53 -10.39
CA GLU A 244 21.52 -16.30 -11.24
C GLU A 244 21.38 -16.94 -12.63
N ASP A 245 20.91 -18.19 -12.67
CA ASP A 245 20.64 -18.91 -13.91
C ASP A 245 19.57 -18.21 -14.74
N ARG A 246 18.47 -17.78 -14.12
CA ARG A 246 17.41 -17.00 -14.80
C ARG A 246 17.94 -15.69 -15.37
N VAL A 247 18.80 -14.96 -14.64
CA VAL A 247 19.41 -13.73 -15.13
C VAL A 247 20.29 -14.02 -16.34
N GLY A 248 21.05 -15.12 -16.34
CA GLY A 248 21.84 -15.54 -17.49
C GLY A 248 21.02 -15.91 -18.72
N GLN A 249 19.82 -16.50 -18.52
CA GLN A 249 18.96 -16.95 -19.61
C GLN A 249 17.97 -15.89 -20.13
N TYR A 250 17.49 -15.00 -19.26
CA TYR A 250 16.35 -14.13 -19.55
C TYR A 250 16.58 -12.67 -19.11
N GLY A 251 17.83 -12.26 -18.92
CA GLY A 251 18.16 -10.93 -18.42
C GLY A 251 17.59 -9.79 -19.27
N GLU A 252 17.45 -9.99 -20.57
CA GLU A 252 16.84 -9.03 -21.52
C GLU A 252 15.39 -8.67 -21.17
N ARG A 253 14.69 -9.51 -20.41
CA ARG A 253 13.32 -9.19 -19.94
C ARG A 253 13.27 -8.04 -18.94
N ALA A 254 14.40 -7.66 -18.37
CA ALA A 254 14.54 -6.55 -17.44
C ALA A 254 15.07 -5.25 -18.10
N ASP A 255 15.28 -5.24 -19.39
CA ASP A 255 15.93 -4.14 -20.12
C ASP A 255 15.22 -2.79 -20.00
N CYS A 256 13.89 -2.77 -19.75
CA CYS A 256 13.12 -1.53 -19.60
C CYS A 256 13.58 -0.63 -18.44
N VAL A 257 14.35 -1.14 -17.49
CA VAL A 257 14.89 -0.37 -16.36
C VAL A 257 16.38 0.01 -16.56
N GLY A 258 16.99 -0.49 -17.62
CA GLY A 258 18.36 -0.17 -17.97
C GLY A 258 18.55 1.24 -18.50
N GLU A 259 19.76 1.70 -18.48
CA GLU A 259 20.15 2.93 -19.15
C GLU A 259 20.03 2.72 -20.66
N ASN A 260 19.40 3.64 -21.36
CA ASN A 260 19.11 3.53 -22.79
C ASN A 260 18.32 2.25 -23.19
N GLY A 261 17.49 1.71 -22.27
CA GLY A 261 16.67 0.55 -22.53
C GLY A 261 17.41 -0.77 -22.64
N ARG A 262 18.58 -0.90 -21.98
CA ARG A 262 19.36 -2.15 -21.90
C ARG A 262 20.14 -2.22 -20.59
N LEU A 263 20.23 -3.42 -20.01
CA LEU A 263 21.06 -3.72 -18.85
C LEU A 263 22.44 -4.25 -19.26
N ALA A 264 23.48 -3.88 -18.51
CA ALA A 264 24.83 -4.43 -18.62
C ALA A 264 24.99 -5.60 -17.61
N LEU A 265 24.67 -6.82 -18.02
CA LEU A 265 24.63 -8.03 -17.17
C LEU A 265 25.93 -8.83 -17.18
#